data_774947486e8102267cead3cdc539330e
#
_entry.id   774947486e8102267cead3cdc539330e
#
_cell.length_a   1.000
_cell.length_b   1.000
_cell.length_c   1.000
_cell.angle_alpha   90.00
_cell.angle_beta   90.00
_cell.angle_gamma   90.00
#
_symmetry.space_group_name_H-M   'P 1'
#
loop_
_entity.id
_entity.type
_entity.pdbx_description
1 polymer ?
#
loop_
_entity_poly.entity_id
_entity_poly.type
_entity_poly.pdbx_seq_one_letter_code
_entity_poly.pdbx_strand_id
1 'polypeptide(L)'
;EYLRKLQQRGIAPNVASFVGAGTVRTYVLGEGDVQPNASQRGQMRALVRQAMEEGAMGVTTALIYSPNDYARTPELIALAKESARCGGIYSVHMRSEGDRLLEAVQETVDIARASGGPAEIYHLKAAGKRNWGKLDALIRAVQAARTSGVRITADMYVYTAGATGLDAAMPPWVHDGGLEAWIARLKDPATRARVLVEMRDPAPAWENLYSAAGAAGTLLLGFKSPALKPLAGKTLAEVARERGVSPEDAAIDLVIEDGSRVEVAYFLMSEENVRREVALPWVSFDSDADAPAPEGVFLKSSRHPRTYGNFARVLAYYVRQAKVLSLQQAIHKLAALPAATLSLSERGMLKVGDFADVVVFDPTTIQDHSTYERPQQLATGVDDVWINGVAALRHGVATAAASGRVVRGRAWTGAPGGGCRASAADWTWPP
;
A
#
# COMPACT_ATOMS: atom_id res chain seq x y z
N GLU A 1 9.51 -19.03 6.53
CA GLU A 1 9.90 -19.72 5.27
C GLU A 1 10.10 -18.72 4.13
N TYR A 2 9.16 -17.81 3.86
CA TYR A 2 9.23 -16.82 2.75
C TYR A 2 10.52 -15.98 2.80
N LEU A 3 10.80 -15.30 3.90
CA LEU A 3 11.99 -14.46 4.05
C LEU A 3 13.29 -15.26 3.88
N ARG A 4 13.33 -16.50 4.36
CA ARG A 4 14.48 -17.39 4.18
C ARG A 4 14.69 -17.76 2.71
N LYS A 5 13.61 -18.06 1.97
CA LYS A 5 13.68 -18.34 0.52
C LYS A 5 14.20 -17.15 -0.27
N LEU A 6 13.74 -15.93 0.06
CA LEU A 6 14.27 -14.71 -0.56
C LEU A 6 15.79 -14.58 -0.35
N GLN A 7 16.23 -14.75 0.89
CA GLN A 7 17.66 -14.65 1.23
C GLN A 7 18.52 -15.73 0.54
N GLN A 8 18.00 -16.96 0.43
CA GLN A 8 18.69 -18.06 -0.24
C GLN A 8 18.81 -17.83 -1.76
N ARG A 9 17.81 -17.19 -2.38
CA ARG A 9 17.84 -16.85 -3.81
C ARG A 9 18.80 -15.69 -4.11
N GLY A 10 19.16 -14.90 -3.11
CA GLY A 10 19.80 -13.61 -3.28
C GLY A 10 18.79 -12.54 -3.67
N ILE A 11 18.87 -11.40 -3.01
CA ILE A 11 18.05 -10.21 -3.26
C ILE A 11 18.96 -9.00 -3.41
N ALA A 12 18.65 -8.12 -4.36
CA ALA A 12 19.42 -6.88 -4.52
C ALA A 12 19.04 -5.85 -3.43
N PRO A 13 17.75 -5.51 -3.19
CA PRO A 13 17.36 -4.58 -2.11
C PRO A 13 17.30 -5.29 -0.76
N ASN A 14 17.33 -4.50 0.32
CA ASN A 14 16.90 -4.97 1.62
C ASN A 14 15.38 -5.21 1.62
N VAL A 15 14.93 -6.24 2.33
CA VAL A 15 13.50 -6.61 2.38
C VAL A 15 13.06 -6.76 3.84
N ALA A 16 11.99 -6.07 4.19
CA ALA A 16 11.23 -6.27 5.41
C ALA A 16 9.81 -6.76 5.07
N SER A 17 9.11 -7.34 6.03
CA SER A 17 7.74 -7.84 5.82
C SER A 17 6.85 -7.57 7.02
N PHE A 18 5.58 -7.40 6.75
CA PHE A 18 4.51 -7.39 7.74
C PHE A 18 3.77 -8.72 7.75
N VAL A 19 3.00 -8.99 8.80
CA VAL A 19 1.97 -10.04 8.79
C VAL A 19 0.62 -9.42 8.43
N GLY A 20 -0.03 -9.94 7.40
CA GLY A 20 -1.36 -9.49 6.99
C GLY A 20 -2.44 -10.01 7.96
N ALA A 21 -3.23 -9.10 8.56
CA ALA A 21 -4.39 -9.47 9.38
C ALA A 21 -5.41 -10.28 8.57
N GLY A 22 -5.62 -9.91 7.30
CA GLY A 22 -6.47 -10.67 6.38
C GLY A 22 -5.97 -12.08 6.13
N THR A 23 -4.66 -12.27 5.94
CA THR A 23 -4.08 -13.62 5.82
C THR A 23 -4.32 -14.46 7.07
N VAL A 24 -4.13 -13.86 8.24
CA VAL A 24 -4.42 -14.52 9.53
C VAL A 24 -5.92 -14.83 9.65
N ARG A 25 -6.78 -13.91 9.25
CA ARG A 25 -8.23 -14.07 9.23
C ARG A 25 -8.66 -15.21 8.31
N THR A 26 -8.21 -15.20 7.06
CA THR A 26 -8.50 -16.28 6.09
C THR A 26 -8.06 -17.65 6.60
N TYR A 27 -6.88 -17.71 7.21
CA TYR A 27 -6.35 -18.98 7.76
C TYR A 27 -7.21 -19.56 8.88
N VAL A 28 -7.80 -18.70 9.75
CA VAL A 28 -8.56 -19.16 10.93
C VAL A 28 -10.06 -19.23 10.67
N LEU A 29 -10.62 -18.31 9.87
CA LEU A 29 -12.05 -18.11 9.68
C LEU A 29 -12.54 -18.44 8.27
N GLY A 30 -11.63 -18.55 7.28
CA GLY A 30 -12.00 -18.60 5.87
C GLY A 30 -12.28 -17.20 5.31
N GLU A 31 -12.88 -17.15 4.11
CA GLU A 31 -13.08 -15.92 3.34
C GLU A 31 -14.48 -15.30 3.47
N GLY A 32 -15.33 -15.85 4.33
CA GLY A 32 -16.70 -15.33 4.53
C GLY A 32 -16.81 -14.31 5.66
N ASP A 33 -18.00 -13.66 5.74
CA ASP A 33 -18.34 -12.75 6.85
C ASP A 33 -18.58 -13.52 8.15
N VAL A 34 -17.50 -13.95 8.79
CA VAL A 34 -17.51 -14.67 10.06
C VAL A 34 -16.86 -13.83 11.15
N GLN A 35 -17.53 -13.65 12.29
CA GLN A 35 -16.92 -12.98 13.44
C GLN A 35 -16.22 -14.01 14.33
N PRO A 36 -14.94 -13.78 14.72
CA PRO A 36 -14.18 -14.75 15.52
C PRO A 36 -14.74 -14.87 16.92
N ASN A 37 -14.92 -16.12 17.40
CA ASN A 37 -15.15 -16.39 18.81
C ASN A 37 -13.85 -16.18 19.63
N ALA A 38 -13.92 -16.37 20.96
CA ALA A 38 -12.77 -16.15 21.85
C ALA A 38 -11.57 -17.05 21.51
N SER A 39 -11.81 -18.33 21.18
CA SER A 39 -10.76 -19.29 20.80
C SER A 39 -10.10 -18.92 19.49
N GLN A 40 -10.88 -18.62 18.45
CA GLN A 40 -10.40 -18.20 17.15
C GLN A 40 -9.59 -16.91 17.24
N ARG A 41 -10.04 -15.92 18.01
CA ARG A 41 -9.30 -14.68 18.28
C ARG A 41 -7.98 -14.95 19.01
N GLY A 42 -7.96 -15.93 19.91
CA GLY A 42 -6.74 -16.44 20.55
C GLY A 42 -5.74 -17.01 19.54
N GLN A 43 -6.23 -17.83 18.60
CA GLN A 43 -5.41 -18.41 17.52
C GLN A 43 -4.84 -17.31 16.59
N MET A 44 -5.66 -16.34 16.17
CA MET A 44 -5.22 -15.22 15.34
C MET A 44 -4.10 -14.42 16.02
N ARG A 45 -4.24 -14.12 17.32
CA ARG A 45 -3.20 -13.46 18.10
C ARG A 45 -1.90 -14.28 18.20
N ALA A 46 -2.01 -15.57 18.35
CA ALA A 46 -0.85 -16.47 18.40
C ALA A 46 -0.09 -16.47 17.06
N LEU A 47 -0.80 -16.47 15.93
CA LEU A 47 -0.20 -16.36 14.59
C LEU A 47 0.50 -15.02 14.39
N VAL A 48 -0.10 -13.90 14.82
CA VAL A 48 0.57 -12.58 14.79
C VAL A 48 1.84 -12.62 15.63
N ARG A 49 1.80 -13.13 16.87
CA ARG A 49 2.97 -13.27 17.74
C ARG A 49 4.08 -14.07 17.06
N GLN A 50 3.73 -15.24 16.53
CA GLN A 50 4.70 -16.08 15.80
C GLN A 50 5.35 -15.32 14.66
N ALA A 51 4.58 -14.63 13.82
CA ALA A 51 5.11 -13.85 12.71
C ALA A 51 6.05 -12.73 13.20
N MET A 52 5.71 -12.06 14.30
CA MET A 52 6.56 -11.04 14.92
C MET A 52 7.87 -11.64 15.41
N GLU A 53 7.83 -12.79 16.08
CA GLU A 53 9.03 -13.50 16.55
C GLU A 53 9.86 -14.09 15.39
N GLU A 54 9.27 -14.30 14.21
CA GLU A 54 9.97 -14.64 12.97
C GLU A 54 10.53 -13.40 12.23
N GLY A 55 10.27 -12.20 12.73
CA GLY A 55 10.86 -10.94 12.27
C GLY A 55 9.95 -10.04 11.44
N ALA A 56 8.63 -10.18 11.54
CA ALA A 56 7.71 -9.20 10.95
C ALA A 56 7.85 -7.82 11.62
N MET A 57 7.65 -6.75 10.84
CA MET A 57 7.71 -5.35 11.32
C MET A 57 6.47 -4.95 12.10
N GLY A 58 5.36 -5.63 11.88
CA GLY A 58 4.07 -5.32 12.46
C GLY A 58 2.95 -6.11 11.82
N VAL A 59 1.72 -5.75 12.17
CA VAL A 59 0.51 -6.26 11.54
C VAL A 59 -0.08 -5.21 10.61
N THR A 60 -0.51 -5.64 9.42
CA THR A 60 -1.14 -4.77 8.43
C THR A 60 -2.49 -5.28 7.99
N THR A 61 -3.36 -4.37 7.53
CA THR A 61 -4.65 -4.73 6.95
C THR A 61 -5.08 -3.74 5.87
N ALA A 62 -6.01 -4.19 4.99
CA ALA A 62 -6.61 -3.37 3.94
C ALA A 62 -8.13 -3.54 4.00
N LEU A 63 -8.82 -2.59 4.66
CA LEU A 63 -10.18 -2.73 5.17
C LEU A 63 -11.28 -2.48 4.13
N ILE A 64 -10.95 -2.33 2.86
CA ILE A 64 -11.92 -2.24 1.76
C ILE A 64 -12.06 -3.54 0.98
N TYR A 65 -11.19 -4.53 1.24
CA TYR A 65 -11.17 -5.79 0.51
C TYR A 65 -11.66 -6.94 1.38
N SER A 66 -12.52 -7.81 0.81
CA SER A 66 -12.92 -9.06 1.44
C SER A 66 -11.69 -9.99 1.61
N PRO A 67 -11.56 -10.70 2.74
CA PRO A 67 -12.43 -10.68 3.92
C PRO A 67 -12.00 -9.69 5.04
N ASN A 68 -11.10 -8.74 4.75
CA ASN A 68 -10.64 -7.76 5.75
C ASN A 68 -11.74 -6.75 6.13
N ASP A 69 -12.61 -6.40 5.19
CA ASP A 69 -13.74 -5.49 5.39
C ASP A 69 -14.72 -5.99 6.46
N TYR A 70 -14.80 -7.31 6.70
CA TYR A 70 -15.59 -7.93 7.76
C TYR A 70 -14.96 -7.83 9.15
N ALA A 71 -13.66 -7.51 9.25
CA ALA A 71 -12.97 -7.34 10.51
C ALA A 71 -13.51 -6.11 11.25
N ARG A 72 -14.02 -6.31 12.49
CA ARG A 72 -14.50 -5.23 13.34
C ARG A 72 -13.36 -4.64 14.17
N THR A 73 -13.51 -3.40 14.60
CA THR A 73 -12.50 -2.67 15.39
C THR A 73 -11.97 -3.45 16.61
N PRO A 74 -12.78 -4.21 17.40
CA PRO A 74 -12.24 -5.03 18.49
C PRO A 74 -11.31 -6.17 18.07
N GLU A 75 -11.51 -6.76 16.88
CA GLU A 75 -10.60 -7.73 16.30
C GLU A 75 -9.26 -7.07 15.95
N LEU A 76 -9.32 -5.94 15.24
CA LEU A 76 -8.14 -5.16 14.85
C LEU A 76 -7.32 -4.70 16.07
N ILE A 77 -7.98 -4.21 17.12
CA ILE A 77 -7.33 -3.86 18.39
C ILE A 77 -6.62 -5.07 19.01
N ALA A 78 -7.22 -6.25 18.98
CA ALA A 78 -6.62 -7.45 19.55
C ALA A 78 -5.33 -7.86 18.82
N LEU A 79 -5.30 -7.75 17.49
CA LEU A 79 -4.12 -8.05 16.67
C LEU A 79 -3.06 -6.96 16.79
N ALA A 80 -3.47 -5.67 16.77
CA ALA A 80 -2.57 -4.54 16.97
C ALA A 80 -1.90 -4.55 18.36
N LYS A 81 -2.63 -4.93 19.41
CA LYS A 81 -2.05 -5.15 20.76
C LYS A 81 -0.97 -6.23 20.75
N GLU A 82 -1.19 -7.33 20.05
CA GLU A 82 -0.19 -8.39 19.97
C GLU A 82 1.05 -7.93 19.22
N SER A 83 0.88 -7.19 18.11
CA SER A 83 1.98 -6.56 17.39
C SER A 83 2.77 -5.58 18.28
N ALA A 84 2.05 -4.69 18.98
CA ALA A 84 2.66 -3.69 19.86
C ALA A 84 3.50 -4.32 21.01
N ARG A 85 3.01 -5.42 21.63
CA ARG A 85 3.76 -6.19 22.64
C ARG A 85 5.06 -6.78 22.11
N CYS A 86 5.13 -7.01 20.82
CA CYS A 86 6.30 -7.52 20.13
C CYS A 86 7.18 -6.40 19.52
N GLY A 87 6.89 -5.13 19.82
CA GLY A 87 7.62 -4.00 19.27
C GLY A 87 7.30 -3.68 17.82
N GLY A 88 6.15 -4.11 17.30
CA GLY A 88 5.69 -3.86 15.94
C GLY A 88 4.62 -2.78 15.84
N ILE A 89 4.39 -2.32 14.63
CA ILE A 89 3.44 -1.28 14.26
C ILE A 89 2.12 -1.89 13.75
N TYR A 90 1.02 -1.14 13.80
CA TYR A 90 -0.21 -1.41 13.05
C TYR A 90 -0.24 -0.52 11.82
N SER A 91 -0.30 -1.08 10.62
CA SER A 91 -0.30 -0.34 9.37
C SER A 91 -1.57 -0.66 8.57
N VAL A 92 -2.22 0.36 7.99
CA VAL A 92 -3.57 0.17 7.46
C VAL A 92 -3.84 0.96 6.18
N HIS A 93 -4.35 0.24 5.15
CA HIS A 93 -5.26 0.82 4.18
C HIS A 93 -6.62 0.97 4.87
N MET A 94 -7.03 2.20 5.13
CA MET A 94 -8.20 2.50 5.96
C MET A 94 -9.49 1.95 5.37
N ARG A 95 -10.52 1.81 6.23
CA ARG A 95 -11.85 1.30 5.85
C ARG A 95 -12.57 2.18 4.83
N SER A 96 -12.23 3.46 4.78
CA SER A 96 -12.66 4.39 3.74
C SER A 96 -11.63 5.49 3.59
N GLU A 97 -11.26 5.78 2.36
CA GLU A 97 -10.45 6.93 1.96
C GLU A 97 -11.32 8.02 1.31
N GLY A 98 -12.63 7.76 1.17
CA GLY A 98 -13.63 8.57 0.51
C GLY A 98 -14.71 9.09 1.44
N ASP A 99 -15.93 8.56 1.32
CA ASP A 99 -17.11 9.15 1.96
C ASP A 99 -17.06 9.10 3.48
N ARG A 100 -16.50 8.03 4.06
CA ARG A 100 -16.33 7.86 5.52
C ARG A 100 -14.86 8.04 5.96
N LEU A 101 -14.10 8.85 5.25
CA LEU A 101 -12.67 9.10 5.52
C LEU A 101 -12.39 9.48 6.98
N LEU A 102 -13.17 10.42 7.55
CA LEU A 102 -12.93 10.92 8.91
C LEU A 102 -13.25 9.88 9.98
N GLU A 103 -14.25 9.04 9.74
CA GLU A 103 -14.57 7.89 10.60
C GLU A 103 -13.45 6.84 10.56
N ALA A 104 -12.89 6.57 9.39
CA ALA A 104 -11.79 5.63 9.21
C ALA A 104 -10.48 6.12 9.85
N VAL A 105 -10.21 7.43 9.78
CA VAL A 105 -9.10 8.05 10.52
C VAL A 105 -9.31 7.90 12.03
N GLN A 106 -10.53 8.15 12.53
CA GLN A 106 -10.83 7.98 13.94
C GLN A 106 -10.70 6.52 14.39
N GLU A 107 -11.16 5.54 13.58
CA GLU A 107 -10.96 4.10 13.86
C GLU A 107 -9.46 3.77 13.99
N THR A 108 -8.62 4.29 13.09
CA THR A 108 -7.16 4.07 13.15
C THR A 108 -6.55 4.67 14.42
N VAL A 109 -6.95 5.88 14.79
CA VAL A 109 -6.52 6.53 16.04
C VAL A 109 -6.95 5.73 17.27
N ASP A 110 -8.18 5.21 17.28
CA ASP A 110 -8.71 4.42 18.39
C ASP A 110 -7.99 3.07 18.53
N ILE A 111 -7.66 2.42 17.41
CA ILE A 111 -6.84 1.20 17.39
C ILE A 111 -5.44 1.48 17.94
N ALA A 112 -4.78 2.55 17.48
CA ALA A 112 -3.46 2.94 17.99
C ALA A 112 -3.48 3.21 19.51
N ARG A 113 -4.46 4.00 19.97
CA ARG A 113 -4.64 4.32 21.40
C ARG A 113 -4.91 3.06 22.23
N ALA A 114 -5.84 2.21 21.77
CA ALA A 114 -6.22 1.00 22.50
C ALA A 114 -5.13 -0.08 22.47
N SER A 115 -4.33 -0.17 21.42
CA SER A 115 -3.21 -1.12 21.33
C SER A 115 -2.01 -0.68 22.15
N GLY A 116 -1.83 0.63 22.37
CA GLY A 116 -0.64 1.21 22.99
C GLY A 116 0.58 1.24 22.07
N GLY A 117 0.43 0.76 20.82
CA GLY A 117 1.47 0.74 19.78
C GLY A 117 1.34 1.88 18.79
N PRO A 118 2.33 2.07 17.91
CA PRO A 118 2.24 3.03 16.82
C PRO A 118 1.34 2.52 15.70
N ALA A 119 0.79 3.47 14.93
CA ALA A 119 0.04 3.18 13.71
C ALA A 119 0.58 3.97 12.53
N GLU A 120 0.43 3.40 11.33
CA GLU A 120 0.74 4.01 10.05
C GLU A 120 -0.51 3.96 9.16
N ILE A 121 -0.88 5.10 8.61
CA ILE A 121 -1.89 5.16 7.55
C ILE A 121 -1.17 4.99 6.22
N TYR A 122 -1.40 3.88 5.52
CA TYR A 122 -0.85 3.66 4.18
C TYR A 122 -1.42 4.65 3.17
N HIS A 123 -0.56 5.13 2.25
CA HIS A 123 -0.90 5.88 1.05
C HIS A 123 -2.03 6.90 1.28
N LEU A 124 -1.81 7.78 2.27
CA LEU A 124 -2.78 8.80 2.71
C LEU A 124 -3.39 9.56 1.53
N LYS A 125 -4.71 9.64 1.49
CA LYS A 125 -5.44 10.42 0.50
C LYS A 125 -6.87 10.75 0.93
N ALA A 126 -7.45 11.78 0.31
CA ALA A 126 -8.89 12.00 0.27
C ALA A 126 -9.39 11.62 -1.13
N ALA A 127 -9.97 10.43 -1.25
CA ALA A 127 -10.32 9.79 -2.52
C ALA A 127 -11.68 10.25 -3.05
N GLY A 128 -11.71 10.60 -4.36
CA GLY A 128 -12.90 11.06 -5.05
C GLY A 128 -13.15 12.57 -4.89
N LYS A 129 -13.49 13.23 -6.00
CA LYS A 129 -13.63 14.70 -6.08
C LYS A 129 -14.52 15.29 -4.98
N ARG A 130 -15.62 14.62 -4.63
CA ARG A 130 -16.54 15.05 -3.56
C ARG A 130 -15.92 15.06 -2.16
N ASN A 131 -14.80 14.36 -1.98
CA ASN A 131 -14.12 14.18 -0.70
C ASN A 131 -12.84 15.04 -0.56
N TRP A 132 -12.34 15.67 -1.63
CA TRP A 132 -11.09 16.42 -1.59
C TRP A 132 -11.06 17.50 -0.50
N GLY A 133 -12.20 18.14 -0.23
CA GLY A 133 -12.32 19.13 0.84
C GLY A 133 -12.21 18.58 2.26
N LYS A 134 -12.22 17.26 2.46
CA LYS A 134 -12.06 16.63 3.78
C LYS A 134 -10.60 16.60 4.26
N LEU A 135 -9.62 16.88 3.39
CA LEU A 135 -8.20 16.83 3.75
C LEU A 135 -7.85 17.68 4.97
N ASP A 136 -8.42 18.89 5.09
CA ASP A 136 -8.17 19.74 6.26
C ASP A 136 -8.63 19.10 7.57
N ALA A 137 -9.79 18.47 7.54
CA ALA A 137 -10.33 17.80 8.74
C ALA A 137 -9.52 16.55 9.09
N LEU A 138 -9.05 15.79 8.06
CA LEU A 138 -8.15 14.66 8.24
C LEU A 138 -6.84 15.11 8.90
N ILE A 139 -6.18 16.13 8.36
CA ILE A 139 -4.92 16.67 8.91
C ILE A 139 -5.11 17.09 10.37
N ARG A 140 -6.18 17.83 10.67
CA ARG A 140 -6.48 18.22 12.06
C ARG A 140 -6.70 17.02 12.98
N ALA A 141 -7.40 16.00 12.54
CA ALA A 141 -7.65 14.79 13.34
C ALA A 141 -6.36 14.04 13.67
N VAL A 142 -5.50 13.83 12.68
CA VAL A 142 -4.18 13.18 12.88
C VAL A 142 -3.28 14.03 13.79
N GLN A 143 -3.20 15.35 13.57
CA GLN A 143 -2.39 16.24 14.40
C GLN A 143 -2.89 16.29 15.85
N ALA A 144 -4.21 16.32 16.08
CA ALA A 144 -4.79 16.27 17.42
C ALA A 144 -4.47 14.94 18.14
N ALA A 145 -4.55 13.82 17.40
CA ALA A 145 -4.14 12.51 17.93
C ALA A 145 -2.65 12.52 18.33
N ARG A 146 -1.76 13.01 17.47
CA ARG A 146 -0.33 13.15 17.74
C ARG A 146 -0.06 14.03 18.96
N THR A 147 -0.70 15.18 19.06
CA THR A 147 -0.59 16.09 20.21
C THR A 147 -1.06 15.44 21.51
N SER A 148 -2.06 14.53 21.45
CA SER A 148 -2.51 13.74 22.59
C SER A 148 -1.63 12.53 22.93
N GLY A 149 -0.46 12.38 22.28
CA GLY A 149 0.51 11.32 22.52
C GLY A 149 0.24 10.02 21.77
N VAL A 150 -0.72 9.97 20.84
CA VAL A 150 -0.90 8.83 19.93
C VAL A 150 0.20 8.83 18.88
N ARG A 151 0.92 7.73 18.78
CA ARG A 151 1.98 7.55 17.78
C ARG A 151 1.38 7.14 16.45
N ILE A 152 1.11 8.11 15.58
CA ILE A 152 0.52 7.90 14.25
C ILE A 152 1.28 8.69 13.20
N THR A 153 1.64 8.03 12.10
CA THR A 153 2.25 8.57 10.89
C THR A 153 1.44 8.14 9.67
N ALA A 154 1.86 8.58 8.50
CA ALA A 154 1.35 8.09 7.23
C ALA A 154 2.48 8.05 6.20
N ASP A 155 2.25 7.31 5.13
CA ASP A 155 3.04 7.39 3.91
C ASP A 155 2.16 7.82 2.72
N MET A 156 2.77 8.11 1.58
CA MET A 156 2.08 8.48 0.35
C MET A 156 2.95 8.30 -0.88
N TYR A 157 2.31 8.03 -2.03
CA TYR A 157 2.91 8.19 -3.35
C TYR A 157 2.45 9.50 -3.99
N VAL A 158 3.24 10.03 -4.94
CA VAL A 158 3.07 11.39 -5.47
C VAL A 158 2.41 11.41 -6.86
N TYR A 159 1.30 10.69 -6.99
CA TYR A 159 0.46 10.62 -8.19
C TYR A 159 -1.00 10.83 -7.83
N THR A 160 -1.83 11.18 -8.81
CA THR A 160 -3.25 11.50 -8.61
C THR A 160 -4.20 10.32 -8.85
N ALA A 161 -3.67 9.13 -9.12
CA ALA A 161 -4.43 7.91 -9.24
C ALA A 161 -3.94 6.84 -8.26
N GLY A 162 -4.85 6.04 -7.72
CA GLY A 162 -4.55 4.78 -7.05
C GLY A 162 -4.58 3.61 -8.04
N ALA A 163 -3.96 2.48 -7.72
CA ALA A 163 -4.05 1.28 -8.54
C ALA A 163 -4.42 0.06 -7.71
N THR A 164 -5.39 -0.70 -8.21
CA THR A 164 -5.86 -1.98 -7.66
C THR A 164 -6.60 -2.77 -8.74
N GLY A 165 -7.54 -3.64 -8.39
CA GLY A 165 -8.34 -4.39 -9.36
C GLY A 165 -9.74 -3.82 -9.56
N LEU A 166 -10.46 -4.35 -10.58
CA LEU A 166 -11.88 -4.05 -10.81
C LEU A 166 -12.80 -4.59 -9.70
N ASP A 167 -12.31 -5.45 -8.81
CA ASP A 167 -13.02 -5.86 -7.61
C ASP A 167 -13.36 -4.66 -6.70
N ALA A 168 -12.52 -3.63 -6.66
CA ALA A 168 -12.81 -2.39 -5.93
C ALA A 168 -13.95 -1.53 -6.57
N ALA A 169 -14.47 -1.95 -7.70
CA ALA A 169 -15.68 -1.39 -8.35
C ALA A 169 -16.96 -2.15 -8.00
N MET A 170 -16.86 -3.26 -7.27
CA MET A 170 -17.97 -4.18 -6.99
C MET A 170 -18.20 -4.37 -5.50
N PRO A 171 -19.43 -4.66 -5.06
CA PRO A 171 -19.74 -4.80 -3.64
C PRO A 171 -18.96 -5.97 -3.00
N PRO A 172 -18.45 -5.84 -1.76
CA PRO A 172 -17.59 -6.85 -1.12
C PRO A 172 -18.20 -8.26 -1.08
N TRP A 173 -19.51 -8.39 -0.81
CA TRP A 173 -20.17 -9.68 -0.69
C TRP A 173 -20.06 -10.57 -1.95
N VAL A 174 -19.87 -9.96 -3.14
CA VAL A 174 -19.74 -10.75 -4.38
C VAL A 174 -18.41 -11.52 -4.45
N HIS A 175 -17.40 -11.09 -3.67
CA HIS A 175 -16.07 -11.71 -3.64
C HIS A 175 -15.96 -12.88 -2.65
N ASP A 176 -16.97 -13.14 -1.82
CA ASP A 176 -16.95 -14.21 -0.81
C ASP A 176 -16.57 -15.56 -1.42
N GLY A 177 -15.61 -16.26 -0.80
CA GLY A 177 -15.11 -17.54 -1.27
C GLY A 177 -14.07 -17.43 -2.40
N GLY A 178 -13.53 -16.22 -2.65
CA GLY A 178 -12.41 -15.99 -3.54
C GLY A 178 -12.76 -15.85 -5.02
N LEU A 179 -11.73 -15.79 -5.86
CA LEU A 179 -11.85 -15.41 -7.27
C LEU A 179 -12.78 -16.33 -8.09
N GLU A 180 -12.70 -17.63 -7.91
CA GLU A 180 -13.53 -18.58 -8.67
C GLU A 180 -15.01 -18.45 -8.32
N ALA A 181 -15.32 -18.32 -7.02
CA ALA A 181 -16.67 -18.09 -6.55
C ALA A 181 -17.24 -16.75 -7.02
N TRP A 182 -16.41 -15.71 -7.01
CA TRP A 182 -16.76 -14.39 -7.53
C TRP A 182 -17.13 -14.46 -9.01
N ILE A 183 -16.28 -15.04 -9.86
CA ILE A 183 -16.55 -15.20 -11.30
C ILE A 183 -17.83 -16.02 -11.53
N ALA A 184 -18.07 -17.08 -10.75
CA ALA A 184 -19.29 -17.89 -10.87
C ALA A 184 -20.54 -17.04 -10.56
N ARG A 185 -20.50 -16.20 -9.50
CA ARG A 185 -21.61 -15.28 -9.15
C ARG A 185 -21.86 -14.24 -10.23
N LEU A 186 -20.81 -13.65 -10.83
CA LEU A 186 -20.95 -12.66 -11.89
C LEU A 186 -21.59 -13.24 -13.17
N LYS A 187 -21.50 -14.56 -13.39
CA LYS A 187 -22.14 -15.27 -14.49
C LYS A 187 -23.63 -15.57 -14.24
N ASP A 188 -24.07 -15.54 -12.97
CA ASP A 188 -25.49 -15.70 -12.64
C ASP A 188 -26.26 -14.41 -12.95
N PRO A 189 -27.30 -14.45 -13.80
CA PRO A 189 -28.01 -13.24 -14.24
C PRO A 189 -28.65 -12.43 -13.11
N ALA A 190 -29.18 -13.09 -12.08
CA ALA A 190 -29.80 -12.41 -10.94
C ALA A 190 -28.78 -11.68 -10.09
N THR A 191 -27.66 -12.35 -9.79
CA THR A 191 -26.52 -11.76 -9.07
C THR A 191 -25.91 -10.62 -9.87
N ARG A 192 -25.68 -10.79 -11.17
CA ARG A 192 -25.16 -9.72 -12.04
C ARG A 192 -26.05 -8.47 -12.00
N ALA A 193 -27.37 -8.65 -12.12
CA ALA A 193 -28.33 -7.54 -12.07
C ALA A 193 -28.24 -6.78 -10.74
N ARG A 194 -28.11 -7.49 -9.62
CA ARG A 194 -27.90 -6.89 -8.29
C ARG A 194 -26.60 -6.12 -8.22
N VAL A 195 -25.48 -6.70 -8.67
CA VAL A 195 -24.16 -6.05 -8.68
C VAL A 195 -24.20 -4.76 -9.49
N LEU A 196 -24.82 -4.76 -10.67
CA LEU A 196 -24.96 -3.57 -11.51
C LEU A 196 -25.73 -2.44 -10.81
N VAL A 197 -26.77 -2.76 -10.03
CA VAL A 197 -27.52 -1.77 -9.24
C VAL A 197 -26.61 -1.19 -8.14
N GLU A 198 -25.90 -2.04 -7.40
CA GLU A 198 -25.04 -1.60 -6.30
C GLU A 198 -23.80 -0.83 -6.79
N MET A 199 -23.22 -1.17 -7.96
CA MET A 199 -22.12 -0.40 -8.57
C MET A 199 -22.54 1.04 -8.92
N ARG A 200 -23.80 1.25 -9.28
CA ARG A 200 -24.37 2.56 -9.66
C ARG A 200 -24.87 3.38 -8.48
N ASP A 201 -24.89 2.80 -7.28
CA ASP A 201 -25.36 3.52 -6.09
C ASP A 201 -24.40 4.74 -5.83
N PRO A 202 -24.94 5.96 -5.78
CA PRO A 202 -24.13 7.16 -5.53
C PRO A 202 -23.66 7.27 -4.08
N ALA A 203 -24.24 6.50 -3.14
CA ALA A 203 -23.94 6.51 -1.72
C ALA A 203 -23.85 5.09 -1.13
N PRO A 204 -22.97 4.22 -1.67
CA PRO A 204 -22.88 2.85 -1.23
C PRO A 204 -22.40 2.74 0.22
N ALA A 205 -22.78 1.65 0.90
CA ALA A 205 -22.32 1.35 2.24
C ALA A 205 -20.85 0.87 2.30
N TRP A 206 -20.23 0.69 1.14
CA TRP A 206 -18.84 0.22 0.94
C TRP A 206 -18.04 1.22 0.11
N GLU A 207 -16.72 1.08 0.08
CA GLU A 207 -15.82 1.97 -0.67
C GLU A 207 -15.86 1.60 -2.17
N ASN A 208 -16.59 2.37 -2.96
CA ASN A 208 -16.73 2.17 -4.41
C ASN A 208 -15.77 3.09 -5.17
N LEU A 209 -14.61 2.60 -5.55
CA LEU A 209 -13.59 3.40 -6.26
C LEU A 209 -14.04 3.76 -7.68
N TYR A 210 -14.86 2.92 -8.31
CA TYR A 210 -15.46 3.24 -9.61
C TYR A 210 -16.43 4.43 -9.52
N SER A 211 -17.32 4.43 -8.53
CA SER A 211 -18.20 5.58 -8.29
C SER A 211 -17.44 6.88 -8.03
N ALA A 212 -16.27 6.78 -7.40
CA ALA A 212 -15.43 7.94 -7.09
C ALA A 212 -14.64 8.46 -8.31
N ALA A 213 -14.15 7.57 -9.18
CA ALA A 213 -13.34 7.91 -10.36
C ALA A 213 -14.18 8.10 -11.64
N GLY A 214 -15.29 7.36 -11.76
CA GLY A 214 -16.07 7.23 -12.99
C GLY A 214 -15.39 6.36 -14.05
N ALA A 215 -16.13 5.98 -15.07
CA ALA A 215 -15.62 5.12 -16.15
C ALA A 215 -14.45 5.73 -16.93
N ALA A 216 -14.47 7.05 -17.15
CA ALA A 216 -13.39 7.79 -17.79
C ALA A 216 -12.14 7.94 -16.91
N GLY A 217 -12.31 7.88 -15.59
CA GLY A 217 -11.23 7.91 -14.61
C GLY A 217 -10.75 6.52 -14.19
N THR A 218 -11.21 5.45 -14.83
CA THR A 218 -10.76 4.06 -14.60
C THR A 218 -9.93 3.60 -15.80
N LEU A 219 -8.61 3.54 -15.63
CA LEU A 219 -7.63 3.17 -16.67
C LEU A 219 -7.22 1.70 -16.50
N LEU A 220 -7.36 0.89 -17.55
CA LEU A 220 -7.00 -0.53 -17.55
C LEU A 220 -5.47 -0.68 -17.68
N LEU A 221 -4.85 -1.40 -16.76
CA LEU A 221 -3.39 -1.56 -16.70
C LEU A 221 -2.93 -2.97 -17.08
N GLY A 222 -3.53 -4.02 -16.54
CA GLY A 222 -3.00 -5.35 -16.68
C GLY A 222 -4.06 -6.42 -16.85
N PHE A 223 -3.75 -7.38 -17.74
CA PHE A 223 -4.59 -8.54 -18.04
C PHE A 223 -3.76 -9.83 -17.99
N LYS A 224 -4.36 -10.89 -17.47
CA LYS A 224 -3.85 -12.26 -17.52
C LYS A 224 -4.03 -12.84 -18.92
N SER A 225 -5.21 -12.64 -19.52
CA SER A 225 -5.58 -13.14 -20.85
C SER A 225 -4.81 -12.41 -21.96
N PRO A 226 -4.06 -13.11 -22.83
CA PRO A 226 -3.40 -12.49 -23.97
C PRO A 226 -4.36 -11.74 -24.90
N ALA A 227 -5.60 -12.21 -25.05
CA ALA A 227 -6.61 -11.60 -25.92
C ALA A 227 -7.06 -10.21 -25.43
N LEU A 228 -6.98 -9.95 -24.12
CA LEU A 228 -7.40 -8.67 -23.52
C LEU A 228 -6.24 -7.67 -23.37
N LYS A 229 -4.99 -8.09 -23.51
CA LYS A 229 -3.82 -7.19 -23.37
C LYS A 229 -3.84 -5.94 -24.27
N PRO A 230 -4.39 -5.98 -25.51
CA PRO A 230 -4.52 -4.76 -26.31
C PRO A 230 -5.46 -3.68 -25.72
N LEU A 231 -6.23 -4.01 -24.69
CA LEU A 231 -7.06 -3.05 -23.96
C LEU A 231 -6.28 -2.28 -22.88
N ALA A 232 -5.07 -2.70 -22.54
CA ALA A 232 -4.23 -1.97 -21.58
C ALA A 232 -3.91 -0.57 -22.11
N GLY A 233 -4.05 0.44 -21.24
CA GLY A 233 -3.92 1.85 -21.59
C GLY A 233 -5.21 2.52 -22.06
N LYS A 234 -6.31 1.77 -22.23
CA LYS A 234 -7.64 2.33 -22.47
C LYS A 234 -8.39 2.58 -21.16
N THR A 235 -9.26 3.55 -21.16
CA THR A 235 -10.23 3.74 -20.07
C THR A 235 -11.38 2.74 -20.17
N LEU A 236 -12.01 2.45 -19.04
CA LEU A 236 -13.23 1.61 -19.02
C LEU A 236 -14.34 2.20 -19.89
N ALA A 237 -14.45 3.54 -19.95
CA ALA A 237 -15.41 4.23 -20.82
C ALA A 237 -15.15 3.97 -22.31
N GLU A 238 -13.90 3.93 -22.74
CA GLU A 238 -13.54 3.62 -24.13
C GLU A 238 -13.89 2.19 -24.49
N VAL A 239 -13.54 1.24 -23.62
CA VAL A 239 -13.85 -0.18 -23.84
C VAL A 239 -15.36 -0.45 -23.83
N ALA A 240 -16.11 0.16 -22.93
CA ALA A 240 -17.57 0.05 -22.89
C ALA A 240 -18.22 0.56 -24.20
N ARG A 241 -17.75 1.71 -24.69
CA ARG A 241 -18.21 2.28 -25.96
C ARG A 241 -17.88 1.37 -27.16
N GLU A 242 -16.66 0.83 -27.21
CA GLU A 242 -16.25 -0.09 -28.28
C GLU A 242 -17.06 -1.39 -28.30
N ARG A 243 -17.47 -1.87 -27.11
CA ARG A 243 -18.29 -3.07 -26.94
C ARG A 243 -19.80 -2.81 -27.08
N GLY A 244 -20.24 -1.54 -27.06
CA GLY A 244 -21.67 -1.17 -27.10
C GLY A 244 -22.44 -1.56 -25.85
N VAL A 245 -21.80 -1.59 -24.68
CA VAL A 245 -22.37 -1.95 -23.38
C VAL A 245 -22.20 -0.85 -22.35
N SER A 246 -22.84 -0.97 -21.18
CA SER A 246 -22.58 -0.07 -20.08
C SER A 246 -21.16 -0.25 -19.52
N PRO A 247 -20.54 0.78 -18.91
CA PRO A 247 -19.23 0.63 -18.28
C PRO A 247 -19.20 -0.44 -17.17
N GLU A 248 -20.27 -0.57 -16.40
CA GLU A 248 -20.40 -1.56 -15.35
C GLU A 248 -20.49 -2.98 -15.94
N ASP A 249 -21.26 -3.15 -17.04
CA ASP A 249 -21.28 -4.42 -17.77
C ASP A 249 -19.90 -4.76 -18.33
N ALA A 250 -19.19 -3.78 -18.91
CA ALA A 250 -17.85 -3.98 -19.43
C ALA A 250 -16.89 -4.41 -18.31
N ALA A 251 -16.97 -3.81 -17.10
CA ALA A 251 -16.15 -4.19 -15.96
C ALA A 251 -16.38 -5.65 -15.53
N ILE A 252 -17.65 -6.07 -15.46
CA ILE A 252 -18.02 -7.46 -15.12
C ILE A 252 -17.52 -8.43 -16.19
N ASP A 253 -17.73 -8.11 -17.46
CA ASP A 253 -17.31 -8.96 -18.58
C ASP A 253 -15.78 -9.11 -18.64
N LEU A 254 -15.02 -8.03 -18.40
CA LEU A 254 -13.57 -8.06 -18.36
C LEU A 254 -13.06 -9.01 -17.27
N VAL A 255 -13.65 -8.98 -16.08
CA VAL A 255 -13.28 -9.89 -14.98
C VAL A 255 -13.56 -11.34 -15.34
N ILE A 256 -14.73 -11.63 -15.94
CA ILE A 256 -15.13 -12.99 -16.36
C ILE A 256 -14.21 -13.51 -17.47
N GLU A 257 -13.92 -12.69 -18.48
CA GLU A 257 -13.10 -13.05 -19.64
C GLU A 257 -11.63 -13.21 -19.29
N ASP A 258 -11.11 -12.36 -18.39
CA ASP A 258 -9.72 -12.38 -17.97
C ASP A 258 -9.41 -13.49 -16.95
N GLY A 259 -10.41 -13.89 -16.18
CA GLY A 259 -10.22 -14.82 -15.06
C GLY A 259 -9.26 -14.28 -13.99
N SER A 260 -9.28 -12.98 -13.77
CA SER A 260 -8.49 -12.27 -12.76
C SER A 260 -9.24 -11.02 -12.24
N ARG A 261 -8.62 -10.31 -11.29
CA ARG A 261 -9.14 -9.02 -10.79
C ARG A 261 -9.09 -7.89 -11.81
N VAL A 262 -8.34 -8.03 -12.89
CA VAL A 262 -7.98 -6.98 -13.87
C VAL A 262 -7.37 -5.75 -13.18
N GLU A 263 -6.10 -5.51 -13.38
CA GLU A 263 -5.40 -4.38 -12.77
C GLU A 263 -5.80 -3.06 -13.41
N VAL A 264 -6.15 -2.07 -12.59
CA VAL A 264 -6.61 -0.75 -13.06
C VAL A 264 -6.03 0.38 -12.21
N ALA A 265 -5.95 1.58 -12.80
CA ALA A 265 -5.73 2.82 -12.06
C ALA A 265 -7.04 3.62 -11.98
N TYR A 266 -7.34 4.12 -10.79
CA TYR A 266 -8.48 5.00 -10.53
C TYR A 266 -7.98 6.42 -10.26
N PHE A 267 -8.39 7.41 -11.05
CA PHE A 267 -8.03 8.81 -10.86
C PHE A 267 -8.91 9.44 -9.76
N LEU A 268 -8.40 9.45 -8.54
CA LEU A 268 -9.16 9.76 -7.33
C LEU A 268 -8.70 11.03 -6.61
N MET A 269 -7.43 11.43 -6.77
CA MET A 269 -6.81 12.51 -5.99
C MET A 269 -6.67 13.79 -6.82
N SER A 270 -6.58 14.94 -6.12
CA SER A 270 -6.19 16.21 -6.72
C SER A 270 -4.71 16.50 -6.48
N GLU A 271 -4.05 17.11 -7.47
CA GLU A 271 -2.66 17.55 -7.33
C GLU A 271 -2.50 18.58 -6.18
N GLU A 272 -3.51 19.39 -5.92
CA GLU A 272 -3.51 20.33 -4.79
C GLU A 272 -3.40 19.60 -3.44
N ASN A 273 -4.21 18.54 -3.24
CA ASN A 273 -4.15 17.74 -2.02
C ASN A 273 -2.81 17.00 -1.92
N VAL A 274 -2.33 16.39 -3.01
CA VAL A 274 -1.03 15.73 -3.03
C VAL A 274 0.09 16.69 -2.59
N ARG A 275 0.12 17.94 -3.10
CA ARG A 275 1.10 18.96 -2.67
C ARG A 275 1.02 19.26 -1.17
N ARG A 276 -0.18 19.31 -0.62
CA ARG A 276 -0.41 19.59 0.79
C ARG A 276 0.03 18.41 1.66
N GLU A 277 -0.27 17.19 1.25
CA GLU A 277 0.15 15.94 1.92
C GLU A 277 1.68 15.79 1.88
N VAL A 278 2.31 16.07 0.74
CA VAL A 278 3.77 16.12 0.57
C VAL A 278 4.44 17.03 1.60
N ALA A 279 3.83 18.17 1.95
CA ALA A 279 4.38 19.13 2.91
C ALA A 279 4.27 18.69 4.37
N LEU A 280 3.44 17.69 4.70
CA LEU A 280 3.21 17.28 6.09
C LEU A 280 4.46 16.59 6.69
N PRO A 281 4.96 17.01 7.86
CA PRO A 281 6.22 16.49 8.40
C PRO A 281 6.14 15.02 8.85
N TRP A 282 4.95 14.51 9.14
CA TRP A 282 4.68 13.15 9.60
C TRP A 282 4.27 12.17 8.47
N VAL A 283 4.36 12.61 7.22
CA VAL A 283 4.09 11.78 6.04
C VAL A 283 5.42 11.43 5.38
N SER A 284 5.71 10.15 5.22
CA SER A 284 6.84 9.62 4.45
C SER A 284 6.42 9.31 3.01
N PHE A 285 7.34 8.78 2.20
CA PHE A 285 7.03 8.39 0.83
C PHE A 285 7.17 6.88 0.66
N ASP A 286 6.16 6.28 0.06
CA ASP A 286 6.12 4.91 -0.41
C ASP A 286 5.97 4.86 -1.93
N SER A 287 5.93 3.70 -2.53
CA SER A 287 5.58 3.53 -3.95
C SER A 287 4.24 2.82 -4.14
N ASP A 288 3.74 2.15 -3.10
CA ASP A 288 2.56 1.28 -3.15
C ASP A 288 2.59 0.37 -4.40
N ALA A 289 3.76 -0.19 -4.69
CA ALA A 289 4.02 -0.97 -5.90
C ALA A 289 5.04 -2.07 -5.65
N ASP A 290 4.97 -3.12 -6.48
CA ASP A 290 6.04 -4.10 -6.62
C ASP A 290 7.25 -3.46 -7.36
N ALA A 291 8.38 -4.17 -7.37
CA ALA A 291 9.63 -3.67 -7.95
C ALA A 291 10.13 -4.58 -9.10
N PRO A 292 9.36 -4.76 -10.18
CA PRO A 292 9.79 -5.56 -11.33
C PRO A 292 10.82 -4.81 -12.17
N ALA A 293 11.81 -5.53 -12.70
CA ALA A 293 12.66 -4.98 -13.74
C ALA A 293 11.81 -4.71 -15.01
N PRO A 294 12.03 -3.59 -15.74
CA PRO A 294 11.29 -3.28 -16.96
C PRO A 294 11.79 -4.12 -18.14
N GLU A 295 11.69 -5.45 -18.03
CA GLU A 295 12.20 -6.40 -19.02
C GLU A 295 11.37 -7.69 -19.08
N GLY A 296 11.52 -8.44 -20.16
CA GLY A 296 10.95 -9.77 -20.32
C GLY A 296 9.43 -9.81 -20.17
N VAL A 297 8.95 -10.67 -19.27
CA VAL A 297 7.51 -10.87 -19.02
C VAL A 297 6.83 -9.63 -18.44
N PHE A 298 7.57 -8.78 -17.72
CA PHE A 298 7.02 -7.58 -17.09
C PHE A 298 6.68 -6.46 -18.09
N LEU A 299 7.19 -6.52 -19.32
CA LEU A 299 6.80 -5.62 -20.41
C LEU A 299 5.45 -5.98 -21.05
N LYS A 300 4.89 -7.16 -20.73
CA LYS A 300 3.63 -7.66 -21.33
C LYS A 300 2.36 -7.08 -20.69
N SER A 301 2.49 -6.28 -19.64
CA SER A 301 1.39 -5.58 -18.98
C SER A 301 1.81 -4.15 -18.69
N SER A 302 0.87 -3.21 -18.71
CA SER A 302 1.11 -1.86 -18.23
C SER A 302 1.19 -1.87 -16.69
N ARG A 303 1.64 -0.76 -16.11
CA ARG A 303 1.77 -0.57 -14.67
C ARG A 303 1.37 0.84 -14.30
N HIS A 304 1.08 1.07 -13.02
CA HIS A 304 1.00 2.43 -12.53
C HIS A 304 2.40 3.07 -12.56
N PRO A 305 2.56 4.35 -13.02
CA PRO A 305 3.87 4.99 -13.11
C PRO A 305 4.62 5.12 -11.78
N ARG A 306 3.93 5.03 -10.62
CA ARG A 306 4.55 5.02 -9.29
C ARG A 306 5.53 3.87 -9.08
N THR A 307 5.39 2.77 -9.84
CA THR A 307 6.30 1.62 -9.80
C THR A 307 7.74 2.00 -10.08
N TYR A 308 7.97 2.92 -11.02
CA TYR A 308 9.33 3.30 -11.44
C TYR A 308 9.67 4.76 -11.15
N GLY A 309 8.68 5.63 -11.02
CA GLY A 309 8.89 7.08 -10.98
C GLY A 309 8.76 7.72 -9.60
N ASN A 310 8.13 7.08 -8.62
CA ASN A 310 7.66 7.78 -7.42
C ASN A 310 8.76 8.56 -6.69
N PHE A 311 9.84 7.92 -6.31
CA PHE A 311 10.90 8.54 -5.49
C PHE A 311 11.69 9.59 -6.27
N ALA A 312 11.97 9.36 -7.55
CA ALA A 312 12.61 10.36 -8.41
C ALA A 312 11.71 11.57 -8.63
N ARG A 313 10.37 11.37 -8.77
CA ARG A 313 9.39 12.45 -8.90
C ARG A 313 9.32 13.34 -7.66
N VAL A 314 9.48 12.81 -6.46
CA VAL A 314 9.61 13.62 -5.24
C VAL A 314 10.73 14.63 -5.39
N LEU A 315 11.90 14.20 -5.85
CA LEU A 315 13.08 15.05 -5.99
C LEU A 315 12.99 15.98 -7.21
N ALA A 316 12.59 15.45 -8.36
CA ALA A 316 12.50 16.20 -9.60
C ALA A 316 11.39 17.26 -9.57
N TYR A 317 10.18 16.84 -9.22
CA TYR A 317 9.02 17.71 -9.29
C TYR A 317 8.79 18.49 -7.99
N TYR A 318 8.62 17.81 -6.84
CA TYR A 318 8.20 18.48 -5.59
C TYR A 318 9.33 19.27 -4.92
N VAL A 319 10.60 18.87 -5.11
CA VAL A 319 11.75 19.66 -4.63
C VAL A 319 12.19 20.68 -5.68
N ARG A 320 12.64 20.23 -6.87
CA ARG A 320 13.30 21.11 -7.84
C ARG A 320 12.33 22.05 -8.56
N GLN A 321 11.20 21.55 -9.07
CA GLN A 321 10.28 22.34 -9.88
C GLN A 321 9.23 23.06 -9.04
N ALA A 322 8.44 22.33 -8.25
CA ALA A 322 7.31 22.87 -7.48
C ALA A 322 7.73 23.55 -6.17
N LYS A 323 8.95 23.26 -5.67
CA LYS A 323 9.53 23.83 -4.43
C LYS A 323 8.63 23.69 -3.20
N VAL A 324 7.93 22.54 -3.11
CA VAL A 324 7.05 22.21 -1.97
C VAL A 324 7.91 21.80 -0.76
N LEU A 325 9.03 21.12 -1.00
CA LEU A 325 10.00 20.68 0.00
C LEU A 325 11.40 21.22 -0.31
N SER A 326 12.20 21.42 0.74
CA SER A 326 13.64 21.48 0.57
C SER A 326 14.20 20.08 0.27
N LEU A 327 15.41 20.00 -0.30
CA LEU A 327 16.08 18.73 -0.55
C LEU A 327 16.28 17.95 0.77
N GLN A 328 16.67 18.62 1.84
CA GLN A 328 16.89 18.01 3.17
C GLN A 328 15.58 17.39 3.71
N GLN A 329 14.47 18.10 3.60
CA GLN A 329 13.17 17.58 4.02
C GLN A 329 12.76 16.34 3.19
N ALA A 330 12.96 16.37 1.87
CA ALA A 330 12.66 15.25 1.00
C ALA A 330 13.50 14.01 1.36
N ILE A 331 14.83 14.16 1.55
CA ILE A 331 15.71 13.06 1.95
C ILE A 331 15.32 12.51 3.32
N HIS A 332 15.00 13.36 4.30
CA HIS A 332 14.50 12.92 5.61
C HIS A 332 13.23 12.05 5.45
N LYS A 333 12.27 12.47 4.65
CA LYS A 333 11.00 11.76 4.42
C LYS A 333 11.16 10.50 3.56
N LEU A 334 12.22 10.41 2.75
CA LEU A 334 12.54 9.23 1.93
C LEU A 334 13.34 8.17 2.70
N ALA A 335 14.05 8.54 3.78
CA ALA A 335 14.97 7.64 4.46
C ALA A 335 14.79 7.62 5.98
N ALA A 336 15.08 8.70 6.69
CA ALA A 336 15.14 8.71 8.16
C ALA A 336 13.74 8.57 8.79
N LEU A 337 12.70 9.23 8.24
CA LEU A 337 11.34 9.15 8.75
C LEU A 337 10.77 7.72 8.66
N PRO A 338 10.78 7.02 7.50
CA PRO A 338 10.29 5.65 7.44
C PRO A 338 11.14 4.68 8.28
N ALA A 339 12.45 4.87 8.39
CA ALA A 339 13.29 4.06 9.27
C ALA A 339 12.88 4.24 10.74
N ALA A 340 12.63 5.47 11.19
CA ALA A 340 12.15 5.76 12.53
C ALA A 340 10.75 5.21 12.77
N THR A 341 9.83 5.36 11.82
CA THR A 341 8.46 4.80 11.89
C THR A 341 8.49 3.29 12.10
N LEU A 342 9.35 2.58 11.38
CA LEU A 342 9.52 1.13 11.51
C LEU A 342 10.48 0.72 12.63
N SER A 343 11.01 1.68 13.39
CA SER A 343 12.01 1.44 14.45
C SER A 343 13.24 0.65 13.96
N LEU A 344 13.69 0.93 12.75
CA LEU A 344 14.91 0.35 12.19
C LEU A 344 16.12 1.03 12.84
N SER A 345 16.99 0.25 13.46
CA SER A 345 18.30 0.68 13.89
C SER A 345 19.33 0.54 12.78
N GLU A 346 20.37 1.34 12.82
CA GLU A 346 21.54 1.26 11.93
C GLU A 346 21.23 1.47 10.43
N ARG A 347 20.06 2.10 10.10
CA ARG A 347 19.64 2.42 8.73
C ARG A 347 18.87 3.75 8.68
N GLY A 348 18.76 4.33 7.47
CA GLY A 348 18.01 5.55 7.21
C GLY A 348 18.80 6.85 7.41
N MET A 349 20.04 6.77 7.92
CA MET A 349 20.94 7.91 8.11
C MET A 349 22.38 7.54 7.74
N LEU A 350 23.19 8.53 7.37
CA LEU A 350 24.62 8.36 7.20
C LEU A 350 25.31 8.58 8.56
N LYS A 351 25.59 7.50 9.26
CA LYS A 351 26.22 7.51 10.56
C LYS A 351 27.28 6.40 10.65
N VAL A 352 28.38 6.68 11.31
CA VAL A 352 29.47 5.69 11.54
C VAL A 352 28.91 4.53 12.38
N GLY A 353 29.11 3.32 11.88
CA GLY A 353 28.60 2.09 12.49
C GLY A 353 27.30 1.57 11.85
N ASP A 354 26.56 2.40 11.12
CA ASP A 354 25.34 1.98 10.40
C ASP A 354 25.70 1.21 9.11
N PHE A 355 24.72 0.46 8.59
CA PHE A 355 24.86 -0.21 7.30
C PHE A 355 25.05 0.82 6.18
N ALA A 356 26.00 0.55 5.29
CA ALA A 356 26.28 1.40 4.15
C ALA A 356 25.23 1.17 3.03
N ASP A 357 24.00 1.65 3.25
CA ASP A 357 22.96 1.82 2.25
C ASP A 357 23.02 3.27 1.76
N VAL A 358 23.72 3.49 0.65
CA VAL A 358 24.09 4.84 0.17
C VAL A 358 23.62 5.03 -1.25
N VAL A 359 22.97 6.16 -1.51
CA VAL A 359 22.58 6.59 -2.85
C VAL A 359 23.31 7.88 -3.20
N VAL A 360 23.97 7.90 -4.36
CA VAL A 360 24.57 9.09 -4.95
C VAL A 360 23.75 9.50 -6.17
N PHE A 361 23.28 10.72 -6.19
CA PHE A 361 22.49 11.27 -7.27
C PHE A 361 22.78 12.77 -7.49
N ASP A 362 22.50 13.25 -8.69
CA ASP A 362 22.57 14.66 -9.01
C ASP A 362 21.20 15.32 -8.81
N PRO A 363 21.02 16.21 -7.82
CA PRO A 363 19.73 16.87 -7.58
C PRO A 363 19.28 17.80 -8.71
N THR A 364 20.19 18.18 -9.61
CA THR A 364 19.87 19.04 -10.74
C THR A 364 19.36 18.27 -11.96
N THR A 365 19.73 17.01 -12.10
CA THR A 365 19.40 16.17 -13.25
C THR A 365 18.50 14.99 -12.95
N ILE A 366 18.32 14.61 -11.65
CA ILE A 366 17.43 13.51 -11.30
C ILE A 366 16.03 13.73 -11.89
N GLN A 367 15.50 12.70 -12.56
CA GLN A 367 14.24 12.81 -13.29
C GLN A 367 13.50 11.47 -13.34
N ASP A 368 12.18 11.52 -13.08
CA ASP A 368 11.24 10.45 -13.41
C ASP A 368 10.84 10.55 -14.90
N HIS A 369 10.66 9.40 -15.54
CA HIS A 369 10.23 9.28 -16.92
C HIS A 369 8.95 8.47 -17.07
N SER A 370 8.53 7.81 -16.01
CA SER A 370 7.36 6.95 -15.98
C SER A 370 6.07 7.75 -16.10
N THR A 371 5.23 7.44 -17.08
CA THR A 371 3.90 8.04 -17.30
C THR A 371 2.84 6.94 -17.37
N TYR A 372 1.56 7.32 -17.35
CA TYR A 372 0.47 6.33 -17.50
C TYR A 372 0.48 5.66 -18.88
N GLU A 373 0.95 6.35 -19.92
CA GLU A 373 1.07 5.82 -21.29
C GLU A 373 2.32 4.97 -21.47
N ARG A 374 3.40 5.29 -20.77
CA ARG A 374 4.70 4.62 -20.85
C ARG A 374 5.29 4.42 -19.46
N PRO A 375 4.75 3.50 -18.64
CA PRO A 375 5.15 3.37 -17.25
C PRO A 375 6.49 2.66 -17.04
N GLN A 376 6.90 1.76 -17.93
CA GLN A 376 8.12 0.96 -17.75
C GLN A 376 9.39 1.74 -18.13
N GLN A 377 9.59 2.89 -17.45
CA GLN A 377 10.75 3.74 -17.65
C GLN A 377 11.46 4.01 -16.33
N LEU A 378 12.73 3.62 -16.26
CA LEU A 378 13.56 3.89 -15.09
C LEU A 378 13.87 5.38 -14.98
N ALA A 379 14.05 5.86 -13.76
CA ALA A 379 14.53 7.20 -13.48
C ALA A 379 15.98 7.39 -13.94
N THR A 380 16.38 8.63 -14.21
CA THR A 380 17.76 9.03 -14.49
C THR A 380 18.30 9.97 -13.43
N GLY A 381 19.62 10.21 -13.41
CA GLY A 381 20.28 11.11 -12.46
C GLY A 381 20.66 10.45 -11.13
N VAL A 382 20.50 9.11 -11.00
CA VAL A 382 21.11 8.32 -9.93
C VAL A 382 22.41 7.73 -10.47
N ASP A 383 23.54 8.09 -9.87
CA ASP A 383 24.86 7.65 -10.32
C ASP A 383 25.24 6.30 -9.70
N ASP A 384 25.21 6.21 -8.38
CA ASP A 384 25.64 5.02 -7.67
C ASP A 384 24.67 4.65 -6.54
N VAL A 385 24.52 3.35 -6.29
CA VAL A 385 23.76 2.81 -5.15
C VAL A 385 24.58 1.69 -4.50
N TRP A 386 24.84 1.83 -3.21
CA TRP A 386 25.38 0.75 -2.39
C TRP A 386 24.31 0.20 -1.46
N ILE A 387 24.28 -1.10 -1.32
CA ILE A 387 23.38 -1.82 -0.41
C ILE A 387 24.24 -2.72 0.47
N ASN A 388 24.19 -2.49 1.78
CA ASN A 388 25.04 -3.16 2.77
C ASN A 388 26.54 -3.08 2.39
N GLY A 389 26.99 -1.96 1.81
CA GLY A 389 28.38 -1.72 1.42
C GLY A 389 28.81 -2.30 0.08
N VAL A 390 27.90 -2.95 -0.66
CA VAL A 390 28.18 -3.51 -1.97
C VAL A 390 27.45 -2.70 -3.06
N ALA A 391 28.15 -2.32 -4.11
CA ALA A 391 27.59 -1.54 -5.20
C ALA A 391 26.55 -2.34 -5.98
N ALA A 392 25.29 -1.90 -5.94
CA ALA A 392 24.16 -2.44 -6.70
C ALA A 392 23.93 -1.67 -8.02
N LEU A 393 24.31 -0.38 -8.06
CA LEU A 393 24.33 0.47 -9.24
C LEU A 393 25.68 1.21 -9.28
N ARG A 394 26.30 1.32 -10.45
CA ARG A 394 27.54 2.08 -10.69
C ARG A 394 27.42 2.87 -11.99
N HIS A 395 27.62 4.19 -11.90
CA HIS A 395 27.52 5.10 -13.05
C HIS A 395 26.22 4.91 -13.83
N GLY A 396 25.10 4.75 -13.11
CA GLY A 396 23.77 4.54 -13.70
C GLY A 396 23.50 3.15 -14.24
N VAL A 397 24.44 2.20 -14.13
CA VAL A 397 24.29 0.82 -14.62
C VAL A 397 24.16 -0.16 -13.47
N ALA A 398 23.10 -0.98 -13.51
CA ALA A 398 22.87 -2.03 -12.52
C ALA A 398 23.99 -3.09 -12.56
N THR A 399 24.45 -3.51 -11.40
CA THR A 399 25.41 -4.61 -11.24
C THR A 399 24.64 -5.93 -11.02
N ALA A 400 25.38 -7.04 -11.03
CA ALA A 400 24.80 -8.34 -10.66
C ALA A 400 24.77 -8.59 -9.14
N ALA A 401 25.00 -7.57 -8.31
CA ALA A 401 25.10 -7.73 -6.86
C ALA A 401 23.73 -8.07 -6.23
N ALA A 402 23.72 -9.13 -5.42
CA ALA A 402 22.58 -9.56 -4.61
C ALA A 402 22.94 -9.40 -3.12
N SER A 403 23.25 -8.16 -2.72
CA SER A 403 23.75 -7.81 -1.39
C SER A 403 22.66 -7.47 -0.38
N GLY A 404 21.40 -7.45 -0.81
CA GLY A 404 20.26 -7.20 0.06
C GLY A 404 20.12 -8.24 1.16
N ARG A 405 19.54 -7.82 2.27
CA ARG A 405 19.31 -8.65 3.45
C ARG A 405 17.84 -8.58 3.87
N VAL A 406 17.39 -9.63 4.57
CA VAL A 406 16.14 -9.58 5.31
C VAL A 406 16.36 -8.70 6.53
N VAL A 407 15.65 -7.57 6.58
CA VAL A 407 15.57 -6.68 7.74
C VAL A 407 14.43 -7.17 8.62
N ARG A 408 14.69 -7.36 9.90
CA ARG A 408 13.74 -7.99 10.82
C ARG A 408 13.26 -7.02 11.88
N GLY A 409 12.00 -7.20 12.28
CA GLY A 409 11.38 -6.46 13.36
C GLY A 409 12.02 -6.78 14.74
N ARG A 410 11.69 -5.95 15.71
CA ARG A 410 12.32 -5.93 17.05
C ARG A 410 12.13 -7.22 17.87
N ALA A 411 11.10 -8.01 17.56
CA ALA A 411 10.86 -9.29 18.23
C ALA A 411 11.82 -10.43 17.78
N TRP A 412 12.60 -10.21 16.75
CA TRP A 412 13.58 -11.19 16.29
C TRP A 412 14.83 -11.16 17.16
N THR A 413 15.15 -12.30 17.79
CA THR A 413 16.29 -12.46 18.70
C THR A 413 17.42 -13.35 18.14
N GLY A 414 17.41 -13.62 16.82
CA GLY A 414 18.37 -14.51 16.16
C GLY A 414 17.82 -15.91 15.90
N ALA A 415 16.78 -16.29 16.63
CA ALA A 415 16.03 -17.54 16.43
C ALA A 415 14.52 -17.31 16.65
N PRO A 416 13.65 -18.12 16.05
CA PRO A 416 12.21 -18.05 16.32
C PRO A 416 11.91 -18.33 17.80
N GLY A 417 11.05 -17.49 18.40
CA GLY A 417 10.51 -17.67 19.74
C GLY A 417 11.14 -16.75 20.80
N GLY A 418 10.31 -16.25 21.71
CA GLY A 418 10.74 -15.57 22.95
C GLY A 418 11.01 -14.06 22.87
N GLY A 419 10.90 -13.43 21.70
CA GLY A 419 11.27 -12.02 21.48
C GLY A 419 10.20 -10.96 21.80
N CYS A 420 8.96 -11.36 22.05
CA CYS A 420 7.84 -10.43 22.28
C CYS A 420 7.86 -9.84 23.71
N ARG A 421 8.89 -9.04 24.02
CA ARG A 421 9.10 -8.41 25.35
C ARG A 421 9.31 -6.90 25.27
N ALA A 422 8.99 -6.26 24.13
CA ALA A 422 9.18 -4.82 23.98
C ALA A 422 8.31 -4.03 24.97
N SER A 423 8.91 -3.06 25.65
CA SER A 423 8.19 -2.07 26.44
C SER A 423 7.91 -0.81 25.61
N ALA A 424 6.92 -0.01 26.01
CA ALA A 424 6.63 1.28 25.37
C ALA A 424 7.81 2.24 25.42
N ALA A 425 8.73 2.09 26.38
CA ALA A 425 9.95 2.90 26.54
C ALA A 425 10.99 2.62 25.43
N ASP A 426 10.88 1.49 24.72
CA ASP A 426 11.85 1.08 23.70
C ASP A 426 11.57 1.70 22.31
N TRP A 427 10.53 2.53 22.18
CA TRP A 427 10.19 3.16 20.92
C TRP A 427 10.94 4.47 20.72
N THR A 428 11.77 4.55 19.67
CA THR A 428 12.21 5.84 19.13
C THR A 428 11.13 6.32 18.15
N TRP A 429 10.49 7.44 18.47
CA TRP A 429 9.44 8.02 17.64
C TRP A 429 9.93 9.33 17.02
N PRO A 430 9.71 9.55 15.72
CA PRO A 430 10.04 10.83 15.11
C PRO A 430 9.15 11.94 15.70
N PRO A 431 9.72 13.11 15.98
CA PRO A 431 9.01 14.26 16.55
C PRO A 431 7.90 14.82 15.67
#